data_f3ca53dd5d5ea98828a03b546d9efce9
#
_entry.id   f3ca53dd5d5ea98828a03b546d9efce9
#
_cell.length_a   1.000
_cell.length_b   1.000
_cell.length_c   1.000
_cell.angle_alpha   90.00
_cell.angle_beta   90.00
_cell.angle_gamma   90.00
#
_symmetry.space_group_name_H-M   'P 1'
#
loop_
_entity.id
_entity.type
_entity.pdbx_description
1 polymer ?
#
loop_
_entity_poly.entity_id
_entity_poly.type
_entity_poly.pdbx_seq_one_letter_code
_entity_poly.pdbx_strand_id
1 'polypeptide(L)'
;MMMRPIERTIFDETRRWLSNNPHERFLVVLDEAHLYRGAAGAEVGLLMRRLRERLGIEQQRFQVICATASFGQADLAAQFGAQLTGCSESSFSQISGDLLTREPAAPGSADDARTLSEIELEAFYSDDEQRQLGAVAQFLRYRGVTDVRDVEPALHAALEAFPPLNLLVNETMRQARRLDELAP
;
A
#
# COMPACT_ATOMS: atom_id res chain seq x y z
N MET A 1 -22.38 -3.01 -18.32
CA MET A 1 -21.99 -1.60 -18.37
C MET A 1 -21.62 -1.27 -19.80
N MET A 2 -22.38 -0.39 -20.45
CA MET A 2 -22.01 0.10 -21.78
C MET A 2 -20.99 1.22 -21.59
N MET A 3 -19.87 1.15 -22.30
CA MET A 3 -18.88 2.21 -22.31
C MET A 3 -19.54 3.53 -22.77
N ARG A 4 -19.25 4.60 -22.07
CA ARG A 4 -19.73 5.93 -22.45
C ARG A 4 -19.19 6.32 -23.83
N PRO A 5 -19.88 7.18 -24.62
CA PRO A 5 -19.41 7.59 -25.93
C PRO A 5 -17.99 8.12 -25.96
N ILE A 6 -17.59 8.87 -24.92
CA ILE A 6 -16.23 9.42 -24.78
C ILE A 6 -15.15 8.32 -24.62
N GLU A 7 -15.48 7.24 -23.93
CA GLU A 7 -14.58 6.10 -23.74
C GLU A 7 -14.35 5.34 -25.06
N ARG A 8 -15.31 5.41 -25.97
CA ARG A 8 -15.23 4.74 -27.25
C ARG A 8 -14.04 5.21 -28.08
N THR A 9 -13.82 6.52 -28.12
CA THR A 9 -12.70 7.10 -28.89
C THR A 9 -11.35 6.64 -28.34
N ILE A 10 -11.20 6.64 -27.00
CA ILE A 10 -9.97 6.18 -26.36
C ILE A 10 -9.64 4.74 -26.72
N PHE A 11 -10.64 3.84 -26.67
CA PHE A 11 -10.42 2.43 -27.01
C PHE A 11 -10.19 2.21 -28.49
N ASP A 12 -10.80 2.97 -29.37
CA ASP A 12 -10.58 2.86 -30.82
C ASP A 12 -9.17 3.38 -31.21
N GLU A 13 -8.67 4.41 -30.54
CA GLU A 13 -7.29 4.89 -30.69
C GLU A 13 -6.28 3.90 -30.11
N THR A 14 -6.51 3.38 -28.92
CA THR A 14 -5.68 2.35 -28.29
C THR A 14 -5.60 1.09 -29.17
N ARG A 15 -6.73 0.65 -29.72
CA ARG A 15 -6.76 -0.49 -30.65
C ARG A 15 -5.90 -0.22 -31.89
N ARG A 16 -6.02 0.96 -32.50
CA ARG A 16 -5.20 1.34 -33.67
C ARG A 16 -3.70 1.35 -33.32
N TRP A 17 -3.37 1.93 -32.17
CA TRP A 17 -2.00 1.96 -31.70
C TRP A 17 -1.43 0.57 -31.48
N LEU A 18 -2.17 -0.31 -30.78
CA LEU A 18 -1.77 -1.70 -30.54
C LEU A 18 -1.62 -2.50 -31.86
N SER A 19 -2.48 -2.23 -32.87
CA SER A 19 -2.37 -2.87 -34.18
C SER A 19 -1.11 -2.48 -34.94
N ASN A 20 -0.67 -1.22 -34.78
CA ASN A 20 0.55 -0.70 -35.40
C ASN A 20 1.82 -1.08 -34.60
N ASN A 21 1.68 -1.55 -33.36
CA ASN A 21 2.77 -1.93 -32.46
C ASN A 21 2.57 -3.37 -31.96
N PRO A 22 2.85 -4.38 -32.79
CA PRO A 22 2.50 -5.78 -32.49
C PRO A 22 3.27 -6.39 -31.31
N HIS A 23 4.39 -5.80 -30.91
CA HIS A 23 5.22 -6.25 -29.77
C HIS A 23 4.78 -5.66 -28.44
N GLU A 24 3.94 -4.62 -28.47
CA GLU A 24 3.47 -3.94 -27.27
C GLU A 24 2.32 -4.69 -26.59
N ARG A 25 2.24 -4.55 -25.28
CA ARG A 25 1.22 -5.18 -24.43
C ARG A 25 0.28 -4.14 -23.84
N PHE A 26 -0.93 -4.55 -23.60
CA PHE A 26 -1.90 -3.76 -22.85
C PHE A 26 -1.89 -4.23 -21.39
N LEU A 27 -1.53 -3.33 -20.48
CA LEU A 27 -1.44 -3.61 -19.05
C LEU A 27 -2.73 -3.14 -18.34
N VAL A 28 -3.29 -4.03 -17.54
CA VAL A 28 -4.39 -3.74 -16.59
C VAL A 28 -3.89 -3.98 -15.17
N VAL A 29 -4.11 -3.02 -14.28
CA VAL A 29 -3.84 -3.18 -12.85
C VAL A 29 -5.18 -3.24 -12.13
N LEU A 30 -5.41 -4.33 -11.40
CA LEU A 30 -6.57 -4.54 -10.54
C LEU A 30 -6.09 -4.42 -9.10
N ASP A 31 -6.35 -3.27 -8.51
CA ASP A 31 -6.04 -3.02 -7.10
C ASP A 31 -7.11 -3.65 -6.20
N GLU A 32 -6.72 -4.05 -5.00
CA GLU A 32 -7.58 -4.76 -4.03
C GLU A 32 -8.32 -5.94 -4.67
N ALA A 33 -7.61 -6.71 -5.49
CA ALA A 33 -8.20 -7.77 -6.32
C ALA A 33 -9.01 -8.79 -5.52
N HIS A 34 -8.72 -8.96 -4.22
CA HIS A 34 -9.47 -9.84 -3.33
C HIS A 34 -10.95 -9.47 -3.16
N LEU A 35 -11.35 -8.24 -3.49
CA LEU A 35 -12.73 -7.78 -3.46
C LEU A 35 -13.55 -8.34 -4.64
N TYR A 36 -12.91 -8.75 -5.72
CA TYR A 36 -13.58 -9.26 -6.91
C TYR A 36 -13.89 -10.76 -6.81
N ARG A 37 -14.74 -11.13 -5.85
CA ARG A 37 -15.22 -12.51 -5.64
C ARG A 37 -16.70 -12.65 -5.91
N GLY A 38 -17.15 -13.87 -6.18
CA GLY A 38 -18.56 -14.17 -6.44
C GLY A 38 -19.10 -13.41 -7.65
N ALA A 39 -20.25 -12.78 -7.52
CA ALA A 39 -20.92 -12.04 -8.60
C ALA A 39 -20.08 -10.87 -9.13
N ALA A 40 -19.45 -10.09 -8.23
CA ALA A 40 -18.58 -8.98 -8.61
C ALA A 40 -17.36 -9.47 -9.41
N GLY A 41 -16.78 -10.59 -9.02
CA GLY A 41 -15.68 -11.21 -9.77
C GLY A 41 -16.12 -11.68 -11.17
N ALA A 42 -17.30 -12.26 -11.30
CA ALA A 42 -17.85 -12.65 -12.60
C ALA A 42 -18.06 -11.45 -13.53
N GLU A 43 -18.57 -10.34 -13.01
CA GLU A 43 -18.75 -9.10 -13.77
C GLU A 43 -17.40 -8.51 -14.25
N VAL A 44 -16.40 -8.47 -13.37
CA VAL A 44 -15.05 -8.02 -13.73
C VAL A 44 -14.43 -8.96 -14.76
N GLY A 45 -14.57 -10.27 -14.61
CA GLY A 45 -14.09 -11.26 -15.58
C GLY A 45 -14.72 -11.06 -16.98
N LEU A 46 -16.02 -10.80 -17.04
CA LEU A 46 -16.69 -10.47 -18.30
C LEU A 46 -16.20 -9.14 -18.89
N LEU A 47 -15.94 -8.15 -18.03
CA LEU A 47 -15.39 -6.87 -18.47
C LEU A 47 -13.98 -7.04 -19.07
N MET A 48 -13.12 -7.84 -18.46
CA MET A 48 -11.77 -8.14 -18.96
C MET A 48 -11.82 -8.80 -20.35
N ARG A 49 -12.70 -9.78 -20.53
CA ARG A 49 -12.90 -10.44 -21.83
C ARG A 49 -13.37 -9.47 -22.90
N ARG A 50 -14.39 -8.66 -22.60
CA ARG A 50 -14.93 -7.64 -23.53
C ARG A 50 -13.88 -6.57 -23.87
N LEU A 51 -13.07 -6.16 -22.88
CA LEU A 51 -11.98 -5.20 -23.11
C LEU A 51 -10.96 -5.75 -24.09
N ARG A 52 -10.51 -6.99 -23.89
CA ARG A 52 -9.57 -7.67 -24.78
C ARG A 52 -10.10 -7.79 -26.21
N GLU A 53 -11.35 -8.24 -26.36
CA GLU A 53 -12.03 -8.34 -27.66
C GLU A 53 -12.13 -6.98 -28.35
N ARG A 54 -12.48 -5.94 -27.61
CA ARG A 54 -12.59 -4.59 -28.15
C ARG A 54 -11.26 -4.04 -28.61
N LEU A 55 -10.18 -4.31 -27.88
CA LEU A 55 -8.82 -3.94 -28.27
C LEU A 55 -8.28 -4.78 -29.43
N GLY A 56 -8.92 -5.92 -29.72
CA GLY A 56 -8.52 -6.81 -30.82
C GLY A 56 -7.13 -7.43 -30.60
N ILE A 57 -6.78 -7.71 -29.34
CA ILE A 57 -5.48 -8.28 -28.97
C ILE A 57 -5.60 -9.71 -28.49
N GLU A 58 -4.54 -10.47 -28.76
CA GLU A 58 -4.40 -11.83 -28.25
C GLU A 58 -4.14 -11.85 -26.74
N GLN A 59 -4.38 -13.00 -26.11
CA GLN A 59 -4.23 -13.18 -24.67
C GLN A 59 -2.81 -12.89 -24.17
N GLN A 60 -1.78 -13.26 -24.95
CA GLN A 60 -0.38 -13.02 -24.58
C GLN A 60 0.00 -11.52 -24.54
N ARG A 61 -0.79 -10.69 -25.20
CA ARG A 61 -0.61 -9.22 -25.23
C ARG A 61 -1.46 -8.49 -24.18
N PHE A 62 -2.30 -9.22 -23.45
CA PHE A 62 -3.13 -8.69 -22.37
C PHE A 62 -2.51 -9.08 -21.03
N GLN A 63 -1.77 -8.17 -20.44
CA GLN A 63 -1.09 -8.37 -19.17
C GLN A 63 -1.95 -7.84 -18.02
N VAL A 64 -2.11 -8.62 -16.95
CA VAL A 64 -2.87 -8.22 -15.78
C VAL A 64 -2.02 -8.34 -14.53
N ILE A 65 -2.00 -7.29 -13.72
CA ILE A 65 -1.42 -7.28 -12.37
C ILE A 65 -2.59 -7.21 -11.38
N CYS A 66 -2.70 -8.20 -10.51
CA CYS A 66 -3.64 -8.20 -9.40
C CYS A 66 -2.88 -7.85 -8.12
N ALA A 67 -3.09 -6.64 -7.58
CA ALA A 67 -2.53 -6.23 -6.31
C ALA A 67 -3.51 -6.56 -5.17
N THR A 68 -3.00 -7.11 -4.08
CA THR A 68 -3.83 -7.47 -2.92
C THR A 68 -2.97 -7.71 -1.68
N ALA A 69 -3.48 -7.31 -0.52
CA ALA A 69 -2.87 -7.59 0.78
C ALA A 69 -3.33 -8.92 1.41
N SER A 70 -4.33 -9.62 0.82
CA SER A 70 -5.10 -10.66 1.52
C SER A 70 -4.91 -12.08 1.00
N PHE A 71 -4.02 -12.35 0.06
CA PHE A 71 -3.74 -13.72 -0.39
C PHE A 71 -2.56 -14.33 0.36
N GLY A 72 -2.87 -15.21 1.34
CA GLY A 72 -1.85 -15.91 2.12
C GLY A 72 -1.25 -17.16 1.45
N GLN A 73 -1.81 -17.63 0.33
CA GLN A 73 -1.37 -18.86 -0.35
C GLN A 73 -1.18 -18.63 -1.85
N ALA A 74 0.00 -18.99 -2.35
CA ALA A 74 0.40 -18.77 -3.74
C ALA A 74 -0.53 -19.43 -4.76
N ASP A 75 -0.89 -20.69 -4.52
CA ASP A 75 -1.71 -21.47 -5.45
C ASP A 75 -3.11 -20.88 -5.64
N LEU A 76 -3.70 -20.36 -4.57
CA LEU A 76 -5.00 -19.69 -4.63
C LEU A 76 -4.93 -18.36 -5.38
N ALA A 77 -3.82 -17.65 -5.34
CA ALA A 77 -3.65 -16.40 -6.04
C ALA A 77 -3.58 -16.60 -7.56
N ALA A 78 -2.85 -17.60 -8.04
CA ALA A 78 -2.75 -17.94 -9.45
C ALA A 78 -4.10 -18.40 -10.01
N GLN A 79 -4.80 -19.30 -9.28
CA GLN A 79 -6.14 -19.75 -9.65
C GLN A 79 -7.15 -18.60 -9.72
N PHE A 80 -7.13 -17.72 -8.73
CA PHE A 80 -7.99 -16.54 -8.70
C PHE A 80 -7.72 -15.61 -9.88
N GLY A 81 -6.46 -15.31 -10.17
CA GLY A 81 -6.06 -14.50 -11.32
C GLY A 81 -6.53 -15.11 -12.64
N ALA A 82 -6.39 -16.41 -12.80
CA ALA A 82 -6.84 -17.15 -13.96
C ALA A 82 -8.36 -17.06 -14.16
N GLN A 83 -9.12 -17.27 -13.10
CA GLN A 83 -10.59 -17.17 -13.14
C GLN A 83 -11.06 -15.74 -13.48
N LEU A 84 -10.43 -14.73 -12.87
CA LEU A 84 -10.80 -13.33 -13.06
C LEU A 84 -10.47 -12.81 -14.47
N THR A 85 -9.38 -13.26 -15.06
CA THR A 85 -8.88 -12.73 -16.34
C THR A 85 -9.20 -13.62 -17.53
N GLY A 86 -9.47 -14.89 -17.30
CA GLY A 86 -9.61 -15.92 -18.32
C GLY A 86 -8.29 -16.34 -18.95
N CYS A 87 -7.15 -16.03 -18.29
CA CYS A 87 -5.83 -16.51 -18.67
C CYS A 87 -5.54 -17.89 -18.07
N SER A 88 -4.51 -18.57 -18.57
CA SER A 88 -4.08 -19.83 -17.98
C SER A 88 -3.50 -19.59 -16.59
N GLU A 89 -3.77 -20.48 -15.65
CA GLU A 89 -3.19 -20.45 -14.31
C GLU A 89 -1.65 -20.47 -14.34
N SER A 90 -1.08 -21.25 -15.24
CA SER A 90 0.37 -21.34 -15.46
C SER A 90 1.02 -20.04 -15.98
N SER A 91 0.23 -19.08 -16.42
CA SER A 91 0.71 -17.76 -16.87
C SER A 91 0.84 -16.73 -15.73
N PHE A 92 0.38 -17.08 -14.53
CA PHE A 92 0.50 -16.22 -13.37
C PHE A 92 1.74 -16.58 -12.54
N SER A 93 2.44 -15.55 -12.11
CA SER A 93 3.47 -15.64 -11.07
C SER A 93 3.07 -14.78 -9.89
N GLN A 94 3.25 -15.30 -8.70
CA GLN A 94 3.04 -14.54 -7.48
C GLN A 94 4.35 -13.82 -7.11
N ILE A 95 4.21 -12.55 -6.77
CA ILE A 95 5.27 -11.75 -6.15
C ILE A 95 4.75 -11.38 -4.76
N SER A 96 5.36 -11.92 -3.73
CA SER A 96 5.09 -11.57 -2.35
C SER A 96 6.24 -10.72 -1.80
N GLY A 97 5.89 -9.68 -1.06
CA GLY A 97 6.86 -8.92 -0.28
C GLY A 97 7.04 -9.52 1.11
N ASP A 98 8.23 -9.38 1.65
CA ASP A 98 8.49 -9.67 3.05
C ASP A 98 8.31 -8.40 3.89
N LEU A 99 7.75 -8.57 5.09
CA LEU A 99 7.68 -7.48 6.04
C LEU A 99 9.09 -7.22 6.60
N LEU A 100 9.59 -6.02 6.35
CA LEU A 100 10.87 -5.60 6.92
C LEU A 100 10.66 -5.20 8.38
N THR A 101 11.33 -5.89 9.27
CA THR A 101 11.40 -5.50 10.68
C THR A 101 12.32 -4.29 10.83
N ARG A 102 11.94 -3.39 11.72
CA ARG A 102 12.73 -2.21 12.03
C ARG A 102 13.67 -2.51 13.18
N GLU A 103 14.90 -2.07 13.04
CA GLU A 103 15.92 -2.23 14.08
C GLU A 103 16.62 -0.86 14.37
N PRO A 104 17.02 -0.60 15.60
CA PRO A 104 16.83 -1.41 16.79
C PRO A 104 15.37 -1.40 17.30
N ALA A 105 14.91 -2.52 17.87
CA ALA A 105 13.59 -2.67 18.46
C ALA A 105 13.74 -3.19 19.90
N ALA A 106 13.26 -2.42 20.87
CA ALA A 106 13.34 -2.74 22.28
C ALA A 106 12.25 -2.01 23.09
N PRO A 107 11.86 -2.52 24.25
CA PRO A 107 10.98 -1.80 25.17
C PRO A 107 11.57 -0.44 25.54
N GLY A 108 10.69 0.54 25.77
CA GLY A 108 11.10 1.88 26.19
C GLY A 108 11.63 1.90 27.63
N SER A 109 12.46 2.89 27.90
CA SER A 109 12.92 3.22 29.23
C SER A 109 11.92 4.13 29.98
N ALA A 110 12.09 4.28 31.28
CA ALA A 110 11.32 5.24 32.06
C ALA A 110 11.55 6.69 31.58
N ASP A 111 12.73 6.99 31.03
CA ASP A 111 13.05 8.31 30.48
C ASP A 111 12.35 8.52 29.13
N ASP A 112 12.24 7.49 28.28
CA ASP A 112 11.43 7.56 27.04
C ASP A 112 9.96 7.85 27.38
N ALA A 113 9.41 7.11 28.32
CA ALA A 113 8.00 7.27 28.74
C ALA A 113 7.75 8.67 29.32
N ARG A 114 8.66 9.16 30.21
CA ARG A 114 8.55 10.49 30.77
C ARG A 114 8.57 11.57 29.70
N THR A 115 9.55 11.53 28.80
CA THR A 115 9.74 12.55 27.79
C THR A 115 8.56 12.58 26.79
N LEU A 116 7.99 11.42 26.47
CA LEU A 116 6.79 11.35 25.63
C LEU A 116 5.55 11.88 26.37
N SER A 117 5.40 11.60 27.68
CA SER A 117 4.25 12.07 28.48
C SER A 117 4.24 13.59 28.71
N GLU A 118 5.37 14.24 28.55
CA GLU A 118 5.52 15.70 28.68
C GLU A 118 5.13 16.46 27.40
N ILE A 119 4.84 15.74 26.29
CA ILE A 119 4.36 16.36 25.05
C ILE A 119 2.93 16.85 25.25
N GLU A 120 2.74 18.17 25.17
CA GLU A 120 1.42 18.77 25.25
C GLU A 120 0.67 18.60 23.91
N LEU A 121 -0.30 17.67 23.89
CA LEU A 121 -0.98 17.30 22.65
C LEU A 121 -1.78 18.44 22.02
N GLU A 122 -2.40 19.34 22.82
CA GLU A 122 -3.12 20.50 22.30
C GLU A 122 -2.18 21.47 21.58
N ALA A 123 -0.99 21.68 22.10
CA ALA A 123 0.03 22.50 21.46
C ALA A 123 0.60 21.81 20.21
N PHE A 124 0.80 20.50 20.26
CA PHE A 124 1.30 19.72 19.13
C PHE A 124 0.33 19.71 17.93
N TYR A 125 -0.97 19.64 18.17
CA TYR A 125 -2.00 19.67 17.11
C TYR A 125 -2.52 21.07 16.79
N SER A 126 -1.87 22.14 17.28
CA SER A 126 -2.24 23.51 16.93
C SER A 126 -1.81 23.87 15.50
N ASP A 127 -2.43 24.89 14.90
CA ASP A 127 -2.01 25.44 13.61
C ASP A 127 -0.78 26.36 13.71
N ASP A 128 -0.24 26.56 14.91
CA ASP A 128 0.94 27.40 15.18
C ASP A 128 2.20 26.52 15.25
N GLU A 129 3.04 26.66 14.25
CA GLU A 129 4.31 25.90 14.13
C GLU A 129 5.26 26.11 15.32
N GLN A 130 5.30 27.32 15.89
CA GLN A 130 6.15 27.57 17.07
C GLN A 130 5.63 26.85 18.31
N ARG A 131 4.31 26.76 18.46
CA ARG A 131 3.70 25.98 19.55
C ARG A 131 3.92 24.48 19.34
N GLN A 132 3.80 23.99 18.11
CA GLN A 132 4.11 22.57 17.77
C GLN A 132 5.56 22.25 18.11
N LEU A 133 6.51 23.07 17.66
CA LEU A 133 7.93 22.92 17.97
C LEU A 133 8.21 22.95 19.48
N GLY A 134 7.57 23.89 20.19
CA GLY A 134 7.66 23.97 21.64
C GLY A 134 7.21 22.71 22.35
N ALA A 135 6.09 22.12 21.90
CA ALA A 135 5.54 20.92 22.49
C ALA A 135 6.46 19.69 22.38
N VAL A 136 7.20 19.55 21.29
CA VAL A 136 8.10 18.41 21.04
C VAL A 136 9.57 18.67 21.35
N ALA A 137 9.93 19.92 21.70
CA ALA A 137 11.32 20.36 21.85
C ALA A 137 12.12 19.52 22.86
N GLN A 138 11.51 19.07 23.94
CA GLN A 138 12.19 18.27 24.95
C GLN A 138 12.45 16.85 24.43
N PHE A 139 11.49 16.24 23.77
CA PHE A 139 11.66 14.95 23.13
C PHE A 139 12.73 14.99 22.04
N LEU A 140 12.72 16.01 21.18
CA LEU A 140 13.74 16.18 20.13
C LEU A 140 15.15 16.30 20.72
N ARG A 141 15.32 17.10 21.77
CA ARG A 141 16.61 17.22 22.48
C ARG A 141 17.04 15.90 23.11
N TYR A 142 16.13 15.20 23.76
CA TYR A 142 16.38 13.88 24.34
C TYR A 142 16.86 12.89 23.26
N ARG A 143 16.30 12.96 22.06
CA ARG A 143 16.70 12.15 20.91
C ARG A 143 17.94 12.68 20.16
N GLY A 144 18.55 13.77 20.63
CA GLY A 144 19.75 14.35 20.02
C GLY A 144 19.51 15.15 18.74
N VAL A 145 18.26 15.50 18.43
CA VAL A 145 17.91 16.35 17.29
C VAL A 145 18.02 17.82 17.72
N THR A 146 18.99 18.55 17.18
CA THR A 146 19.32 19.92 17.59
C THR A 146 19.07 20.98 16.53
N ASP A 147 19.12 20.62 15.24
CA ASP A 147 18.80 21.55 14.14
C ASP A 147 17.33 21.34 13.73
N VAL A 148 16.46 22.12 14.34
CA VAL A 148 15.01 21.99 14.13
C VAL A 148 14.53 23.24 13.41
N ARG A 149 14.23 23.10 12.12
CA ARG A 149 13.63 24.15 11.28
C ARG A 149 12.15 23.91 11.05
N ASP A 150 11.76 22.64 11.03
CA ASP A 150 10.43 22.16 10.71
C ASP A 150 10.12 20.95 11.61
N VAL A 151 8.88 20.85 12.11
CA VAL A 151 8.43 19.83 13.05
C VAL A 151 8.49 18.43 12.45
N GLU A 152 7.95 18.27 11.22
CA GLU A 152 7.82 16.94 10.60
C GLU A 152 9.18 16.27 10.33
N PRO A 153 10.14 16.92 9.65
CA PRO A 153 11.46 16.33 9.45
C PRO A 153 12.22 16.06 10.76
N ALA A 154 12.08 16.95 11.76
CA ALA A 154 12.72 16.77 13.05
C ALA A 154 12.15 15.57 13.81
N LEU A 155 10.84 15.40 13.82
CA LEU A 155 10.18 14.21 14.40
C LEU A 155 10.57 12.94 13.65
N HIS A 156 10.60 12.97 12.32
CA HIS A 156 11.04 11.82 11.54
C HIS A 156 12.43 11.39 11.95
N ALA A 157 13.38 12.33 12.02
CA ALA A 157 14.75 12.05 12.45
C ALA A 157 14.82 11.50 13.90
N ALA A 158 14.00 12.04 14.81
CA ALA A 158 13.95 11.59 16.20
C ALA A 158 13.37 10.18 16.35
N LEU A 159 12.44 9.79 15.47
CA LEU A 159 11.68 8.54 15.55
C LEU A 159 12.28 7.43 14.69
N GLU A 160 13.10 7.73 13.68
CA GLU A 160 13.65 6.75 12.73
C GLU A 160 14.37 5.58 13.42
N ALA A 161 15.17 5.88 14.43
CA ALA A 161 15.89 4.88 15.22
C ALA A 161 15.41 4.83 16.69
N PHE A 162 14.11 5.05 16.91
CA PHE A 162 13.52 4.99 18.25
C PHE A 162 13.05 3.57 18.56
N PRO A 163 13.78 2.83 19.45
CA PRO A 163 13.53 1.41 19.64
C PRO A 163 12.09 1.06 20.08
N PRO A 164 11.43 1.83 20.96
CA PRO A 164 10.04 1.54 21.35
C PRO A 164 9.07 1.65 20.19
N LEU A 165 9.23 2.64 19.31
CA LEU A 165 8.38 2.78 18.11
C LEU A 165 8.62 1.62 17.14
N ASN A 166 9.88 1.26 16.94
CA ASN A 166 10.23 0.14 16.06
C ASN A 166 9.65 -1.17 16.58
N LEU A 167 9.71 -1.42 17.89
CA LEU A 167 9.09 -2.57 18.53
C LEU A 167 7.56 -2.56 18.31
N LEU A 168 6.91 -1.43 18.58
CA LEU A 168 5.48 -1.27 18.38
C LEU A 168 5.05 -1.55 16.94
N VAL A 169 5.78 -1.00 15.97
CA VAL A 169 5.53 -1.25 14.53
C VAL A 169 5.69 -2.73 14.22
N ASN A 170 6.79 -3.37 14.65
CA ASN A 170 7.05 -4.78 14.38
C ASN A 170 5.95 -5.70 14.95
N GLU A 171 5.48 -5.41 16.16
CA GLU A 171 4.43 -6.19 16.83
C GLU A 171 3.04 -6.02 16.18
N THR A 172 2.78 -4.87 15.56
CA THR A 172 1.48 -4.55 14.98
C THR A 172 1.40 -4.77 13.46
N MET A 173 2.54 -5.01 12.79
CA MET A 173 2.60 -5.15 11.33
C MET A 173 1.70 -6.26 10.76
N ARG A 174 1.55 -7.37 11.50
CA ARG A 174 0.84 -8.56 10.99
C ARG A 174 -0.61 -8.63 11.40
N GLN A 175 -0.96 -7.99 12.52
CA GLN A 175 -2.32 -7.99 13.05
C GLN A 175 -2.55 -6.78 13.96
N ALA A 176 -3.79 -6.30 13.97
CA ALA A 176 -4.21 -5.32 14.98
C ALA A 176 -4.08 -5.93 16.38
N ARG A 177 -3.50 -5.17 17.31
CA ARG A 177 -3.36 -5.52 18.72
C ARG A 177 -4.12 -4.52 19.58
N ARG A 178 -4.63 -4.96 20.70
CA ARG A 178 -5.23 -4.07 21.69
C ARG A 178 -4.13 -3.32 22.44
N LEU A 179 -4.42 -2.09 22.87
CA LEU A 179 -3.43 -1.28 23.62
C LEU A 179 -3.02 -1.93 24.94
N ASP A 180 -3.96 -2.62 25.61
CA ASP A 180 -3.70 -3.36 26.86
C ASP A 180 -2.82 -4.61 26.66
N GLU A 181 -2.71 -5.12 25.44
CA GLU A 181 -1.80 -6.21 25.08
C GLU A 181 -0.37 -5.72 24.74
N LEU A 182 -0.22 -4.44 24.43
CA LEU A 182 1.05 -3.81 24.05
C LEU A 182 1.72 -3.12 25.23
N ALA A 183 0.96 -2.77 26.26
CA ALA A 183 1.47 -2.23 27.51
C ALA A 183 1.76 -3.38 28.48
N PRO A 184 2.99 -3.53 28.99
CA PRO A 184 3.32 -4.55 30.00
C PRO A 184 2.64 -4.27 31.35
#